data_6c34a76d49e505b7ee848f1ea1b4f6a2
#
_entry.id   6c34a76d49e505b7ee848f1ea1b4f6a2
#
_cell.length_a   1.000
_cell.length_b   1.000
_cell.length_c   1.000
_cell.angle_alpha   90.00
_cell.angle_beta   90.00
_cell.angle_gamma   90.00
#
_symmetry.space_group_name_H-M   'P 1'
#
loop_
_entity.id
_entity.type
_entity.pdbx_description
1 polymer ?
#
loop_
_entity_poly.entity_id
_entity_poly.type
_entity_poly.pdbx_seq_one_letter_code
_entity_poly.pdbx_strand_id
1 'polypeptide(L)'
;RIMLFIACMALLGLCNAQKGYHITGNLGQLQQDTFYLVVPNLNGTVNVLGVSILKEGNLEFKGQVPEPVMATIMTSDRQGMIPLMLENTDYSIQIGAESIEVEGGTEQAVFNQFNALQREAKKQQQKLQSDMKTAYEDANQMRVQALSGQAQKFMQDMQKRQTEIVKENANTSTAAYIVLTCGLQAPVEQLQELYNLLGEQAKSSV
;
A
#
# COMPACT_ATOMS: atom_id res chain seq x y z
N ARG A 1 52.50 32.91 -35.15
CA ARG A 1 51.15 33.28 -34.69
C ARG A 1 50.43 31.96 -34.38
N ILE A 2 50.44 31.57 -33.12
CA ILE A 2 49.75 30.37 -32.59
C ILE A 2 48.40 30.87 -32.11
N MET A 3 47.31 30.43 -32.78
CA MET A 3 45.94 30.62 -32.31
C MET A 3 45.59 29.51 -31.38
N LEU A 4 45.45 29.85 -30.09
CA LEU A 4 44.99 28.96 -29.05
C LEU A 4 43.45 28.90 -29.10
N PHE A 5 42.87 27.77 -29.57
CA PHE A 5 41.45 27.53 -29.52
C PHE A 5 41.12 27.01 -28.13
N ILE A 6 40.55 27.85 -27.28
CA ILE A 6 39.96 27.43 -26.01
C ILE A 6 38.57 26.86 -26.32
N ALA A 7 38.48 25.56 -26.39
CA ALA A 7 37.19 24.84 -26.41
C ALA A 7 36.56 24.91 -25.01
N CYS A 8 35.64 25.86 -24.83
CA CYS A 8 34.77 25.90 -23.66
C CYS A 8 33.78 24.71 -23.74
N MET A 9 34.15 23.58 -23.14
CA MET A 9 33.26 22.46 -22.97
C MET A 9 32.20 22.86 -21.93
N ALA A 10 31.04 23.32 -22.42
CA ALA A 10 29.86 23.51 -21.59
C ALA A 10 29.44 22.12 -21.08
N LEU A 11 29.86 21.81 -19.87
CA LEU A 11 29.24 20.75 -19.05
C LEU A 11 27.79 21.18 -18.77
N LEU A 12 26.90 20.83 -19.68
CA LEU A 12 25.48 20.76 -19.39
C LEU A 12 25.32 19.63 -18.37
N GLY A 13 25.47 19.97 -17.10
CA GLY A 13 25.00 19.13 -16.02
C GLY A 13 23.52 18.85 -16.27
N LEU A 14 23.21 17.64 -16.68
CA LEU A 14 21.87 17.09 -16.61
C LEU A 14 21.50 17.10 -15.12
N CYS A 15 20.96 18.23 -14.66
CA CYS A 15 20.19 18.26 -13.43
C CYS A 15 19.00 17.32 -13.70
N ASN A 16 19.15 16.05 -13.38
CA ASN A 16 18.01 15.19 -13.10
C ASN A 16 17.33 15.81 -11.90
N ALA A 17 16.43 16.76 -12.15
CA ALA A 17 15.49 17.20 -11.13
C ALA A 17 14.79 15.93 -10.68
N GLN A 18 15.12 15.45 -9.50
CA GLN A 18 14.52 14.25 -8.94
C GLN A 18 13.01 14.51 -8.90
N LYS A 19 12.26 13.80 -9.76
CA LYS A 19 10.82 14.00 -9.92
C LYS A 19 10.21 13.66 -8.56
N GLY A 20 9.51 14.60 -7.93
CA GLY A 20 8.79 14.36 -6.70
C GLY A 20 7.49 13.58 -6.95
N TYR A 21 6.68 13.39 -5.91
CA TYR A 21 5.33 12.88 -6.06
C TYR A 21 4.36 13.99 -6.44
N HIS A 22 3.35 13.64 -7.22
CA HIS A 22 2.21 14.48 -7.52
C HIS A 22 0.93 13.64 -7.42
N ILE A 23 0.15 13.86 -6.37
CA ILE A 23 -1.10 13.16 -6.11
C ILE A 23 -2.24 14.06 -6.53
N THR A 24 -3.13 13.56 -7.38
CA THR A 24 -4.36 14.24 -7.81
C THR A 24 -5.55 13.32 -7.62
N GLY A 25 -6.72 13.88 -7.41
CA GLY A 25 -7.95 13.09 -7.33
C GLY A 25 -9.20 13.97 -7.29
N ASN A 26 -10.33 13.38 -7.65
CA ASN A 26 -11.64 14.02 -7.45
C ASN A 26 -12.46 13.16 -6.50
N LEU A 27 -12.70 13.71 -5.31
CA LEU A 27 -13.46 13.06 -4.24
C LEU A 27 -14.92 13.56 -4.18
N GLY A 28 -15.36 14.34 -5.17
CA GLY A 28 -16.70 14.92 -5.19
C GLY A 28 -16.92 15.94 -4.08
N GLN A 29 -18.20 16.17 -3.74
CA GLN A 29 -18.57 17.07 -2.65
C GLN A 29 -18.62 16.27 -1.33
N LEU A 30 -17.62 16.49 -0.48
CA LEU A 30 -17.56 15.94 0.88
C LEU A 30 -17.84 17.04 1.90
N GLN A 31 -18.33 16.67 3.09
CA GLN A 31 -18.49 17.61 4.20
C GLN A 31 -17.14 18.10 4.74
N GLN A 32 -16.12 17.24 4.68
CA GLN A 32 -14.74 17.58 5.03
C GLN A 32 -14.02 18.11 3.80
N ASP A 33 -13.43 19.28 3.90
CA ASP A 33 -12.72 19.94 2.82
C ASP A 33 -11.18 19.89 2.98
N THR A 34 -10.70 19.57 4.16
CA THR A 34 -9.27 19.61 4.49
C THR A 34 -8.72 18.20 4.69
N PHE A 35 -7.71 17.87 3.91
CA PHE A 35 -7.01 16.59 3.92
C PHE A 35 -5.53 16.78 4.24
N TYR A 36 -4.98 15.82 4.97
CA TYR A 36 -3.58 15.77 5.38
C TYR A 36 -2.93 14.53 4.78
N LEU A 37 -1.80 14.71 4.10
CA LEU A 37 -0.92 13.59 3.73
C LEU A 37 0.07 13.39 4.87
N VAL A 38 0.04 12.22 5.50
CA VAL A 38 0.83 11.92 6.69
C VAL A 38 1.58 10.60 6.55
N VAL A 39 2.74 10.52 7.22
CA VAL A 39 3.49 9.28 7.42
C VAL A 39 3.49 8.96 8.91
N PRO A 40 3.03 7.77 9.33
CA PRO A 40 3.07 7.37 10.72
C PRO A 40 4.51 7.10 11.18
N ASN A 41 4.85 7.53 12.39
CA ASN A 41 6.12 7.23 13.03
C ASN A 41 5.96 6.05 14.01
N LEU A 42 7.05 5.34 14.30
CA LEU A 42 7.06 4.21 15.23
C LEU A 42 6.64 4.58 16.66
N ASN A 43 6.78 5.83 17.05
CA ASN A 43 6.37 6.34 18.36
C ASN A 43 4.89 6.74 18.45
N GLY A 44 4.08 6.44 17.42
CA GLY A 44 2.65 6.77 17.36
C GLY A 44 2.33 8.21 16.97
N THR A 45 3.33 9.05 16.70
CA THR A 45 3.12 10.37 16.09
C THR A 45 3.00 10.26 14.58
N VAL A 46 2.58 11.34 13.92
CA VAL A 46 2.54 11.41 12.46
C VAL A 46 3.40 12.58 11.97
N ASN A 47 4.08 12.36 10.86
CA ASN A 47 4.77 13.42 10.12
C ASN A 47 3.84 13.90 9.00
N VAL A 48 3.48 15.20 9.01
CA VAL A 48 2.64 15.81 7.98
C VAL A 48 3.51 16.22 6.80
N LEU A 49 3.31 15.56 5.64
CA LEU A 49 4.01 15.89 4.39
C LEU A 49 3.32 16.99 3.61
N GLY A 50 2.00 17.15 3.76
CA GLY A 50 1.24 18.16 3.04
C GLY A 50 -0.19 18.30 3.55
N VAL A 51 -0.80 19.42 3.17
CA VAL A 51 -2.23 19.72 3.43
C VAL A 51 -2.85 20.12 2.11
N SER A 52 -4.04 19.58 1.82
CA SER A 52 -4.84 19.93 0.66
C SER A 52 -6.24 20.30 1.10
N ILE A 53 -6.73 21.43 0.59
CA ILE A 53 -8.11 21.86 0.76
C ILE A 53 -8.83 21.57 -0.56
N LEU A 54 -9.93 20.82 -0.50
CA LEU A 54 -10.71 20.49 -1.69
C LEU A 54 -11.20 21.75 -2.39
N LYS A 55 -10.96 21.83 -3.68
CA LYS A 55 -11.50 22.85 -4.56
C LYS A 55 -12.36 22.16 -5.61
N GLU A 56 -13.67 22.38 -5.53
CA GLU A 56 -14.65 21.74 -6.43
C GLU A 56 -14.50 20.19 -6.43
N GLY A 57 -14.19 19.62 -5.26
CA GLY A 57 -13.98 18.17 -5.09
C GLY A 57 -12.59 17.69 -5.44
N ASN A 58 -11.70 18.55 -5.97
CA ASN A 58 -10.36 18.16 -6.36
C ASN A 58 -9.38 18.23 -5.20
N LEU A 59 -8.60 17.16 -5.04
CA LEU A 59 -7.51 16.97 -4.11
C LEU A 59 -6.18 17.09 -4.85
N GLU A 60 -5.19 17.77 -4.27
CA GLU A 60 -3.85 17.83 -4.83
C GLU A 60 -2.78 17.84 -3.71
N PHE A 61 -1.76 16.99 -3.84
CA PHE A 61 -0.52 17.05 -3.06
C PHE A 61 0.69 16.98 -3.97
N LYS A 62 1.72 17.74 -3.63
CA LYS A 62 3.04 17.73 -4.30
C LYS A 62 4.13 17.77 -3.26
N GLY A 63 5.19 17.00 -3.51
CA GLY A 63 6.34 16.97 -2.63
C GLY A 63 7.37 15.94 -3.07
N GLN A 64 8.21 15.54 -2.13
CA GLN A 64 9.25 14.57 -2.39
C GLN A 64 9.47 13.71 -1.14
N VAL A 65 9.74 12.42 -1.36
CA VAL A 65 10.17 11.50 -0.30
C VAL A 65 11.56 10.95 -0.65
N PRO A 66 12.43 10.70 0.34
CA PRO A 66 13.75 10.14 0.09
C PRO A 66 13.69 8.70 -0.42
N GLU A 67 12.70 7.95 0.03
CA GLU A 67 12.46 6.55 -0.30
C GLU A 67 10.96 6.24 -0.27
N PRO A 68 10.50 5.14 -0.88
CA PRO A 68 9.10 4.73 -0.79
C PRO A 68 8.68 4.49 0.66
N VAL A 69 7.50 4.99 1.03
CA VAL A 69 7.01 4.94 2.40
C VAL A 69 5.51 4.74 2.46
N MET A 70 5.04 4.00 3.49
CA MET A 70 3.61 3.92 3.78
C MET A 70 3.12 5.29 4.25
N ALA A 71 2.20 5.89 3.50
CA ALA A 71 1.55 7.15 3.82
C ALA A 71 0.03 6.98 3.91
N THR A 72 -0.63 7.97 4.49
CA THR A 72 -2.09 8.01 4.57
C THR A 72 -2.57 9.42 4.26
N ILE A 73 -3.53 9.54 3.37
CA ILE A 73 -4.32 10.76 3.23
C ILE A 73 -5.49 10.64 4.19
N MET A 74 -5.65 11.61 5.08
CA MET A 74 -6.67 11.55 6.12
C MET A 74 -7.39 12.89 6.28
N THR A 75 -8.64 12.83 6.71
CA THR A 75 -9.41 13.98 7.13
C THR A 75 -9.00 14.49 8.52
N SER A 76 -9.32 15.72 8.86
CA SER A 76 -8.99 16.32 10.16
C SER A 76 -9.59 15.57 11.34
N ASP A 77 -10.78 14.98 11.18
CA ASP A 77 -11.47 14.15 12.18
C ASP A 77 -11.01 12.70 12.22
N ARG A 78 -10.09 12.31 11.31
CA ARG A 78 -9.55 10.96 11.15
C ARG A 78 -10.59 9.87 10.81
N GLN A 79 -11.80 10.28 10.36
CA GLN A 79 -12.83 9.33 9.96
C GLN A 79 -12.61 8.81 8.53
N GLY A 80 -12.07 9.67 7.64
CA GLY A 80 -11.67 9.29 6.28
C GLY A 80 -10.17 9.03 6.19
N MET A 81 -9.77 7.83 5.75
CA MET A 81 -8.36 7.45 5.57
C MET A 81 -8.16 6.72 4.26
N ILE A 82 -7.19 7.16 3.47
CA ILE A 82 -6.77 6.54 2.21
C ILE A 82 -5.29 6.16 2.35
N PRO A 83 -4.98 4.91 2.65
CA PRO A 83 -3.61 4.44 2.73
C PRO A 83 -3.01 4.27 1.32
N LEU A 84 -1.73 4.61 1.17
CA LEU A 84 -0.99 4.45 -0.09
C LEU A 84 0.49 4.21 0.17
N MET A 85 1.14 3.49 -0.75
CA MET A 85 2.60 3.43 -0.79
C MET A 85 3.10 4.61 -1.62
N LEU A 86 3.71 5.58 -0.95
CA LEU A 86 4.16 6.84 -1.55
C LEU A 86 5.60 6.73 -2.03
N GLU A 87 5.80 6.90 -3.32
CA GLU A 87 7.09 7.06 -3.99
C GLU A 87 7.07 8.32 -4.88
N ASN A 88 8.21 8.76 -5.40
CA ASN A 88 8.29 9.97 -6.22
C ASN A 88 7.77 9.73 -7.65
N THR A 89 6.44 9.71 -7.80
CA THR A 89 5.72 9.50 -9.07
C THR A 89 4.36 10.22 -9.07
N ASP A 90 3.64 10.15 -10.19
CA ASP A 90 2.30 10.70 -10.31
C ASP A 90 1.27 9.69 -9.80
N TYR A 91 0.25 10.17 -9.04
CA TYR A 91 -0.85 9.38 -8.51
C TYR A 91 -2.20 9.96 -8.96
N SER A 92 -3.14 9.06 -9.18
CA SER A 92 -4.55 9.35 -9.42
C SER A 92 -5.40 8.70 -8.33
N ILE A 93 -6.31 9.47 -7.72
CA ILE A 93 -7.26 8.97 -6.72
C ILE A 93 -8.67 9.15 -7.26
N GLN A 94 -9.46 8.08 -7.25
CA GLN A 94 -10.82 8.06 -7.75
C GLN A 94 -11.76 7.35 -6.78
N ILE A 95 -13.02 7.79 -6.73
CA ILE A 95 -14.07 7.08 -6.01
C ILE A 95 -14.56 5.94 -6.91
N GLY A 96 -14.15 4.71 -6.60
CA GLY A 96 -14.65 3.50 -7.25
C GLY A 96 -16.00 3.04 -6.66
N ALA A 97 -16.54 1.98 -7.24
CA ALA A 97 -17.85 1.45 -6.85
C ALA A 97 -17.89 0.88 -5.41
N GLU A 98 -16.80 0.30 -4.93
CA GLU A 98 -16.72 -0.34 -3.60
C GLU A 98 -15.71 0.32 -2.66
N SER A 99 -14.79 1.11 -3.20
CA SER A 99 -13.69 1.72 -2.43
C SER A 99 -13.08 2.90 -3.19
N ILE A 100 -12.28 3.69 -2.49
CA ILE A 100 -11.41 4.66 -3.14
C ILE A 100 -10.26 3.90 -3.81
N GLU A 101 -10.02 4.18 -5.07
CA GLU A 101 -8.98 3.60 -5.90
C GLU A 101 -7.81 4.58 -6.00
N VAL A 102 -6.60 4.08 -5.74
CA VAL A 102 -5.35 4.84 -5.85
C VAL A 102 -4.49 4.15 -6.88
N GLU A 103 -4.15 4.87 -7.94
CA GLU A 103 -3.23 4.39 -8.98
C GLU A 103 -1.98 5.26 -9.00
N GLY A 104 -0.83 4.66 -9.25
CA GLY A 104 0.46 5.35 -9.37
C GLY A 104 1.63 4.48 -8.96
N GLY A 105 2.71 4.52 -9.71
CA GLY A 105 3.97 3.86 -9.40
C GLY A 105 3.96 2.34 -9.21
N THR A 106 5.14 1.80 -9.06
CA THR A 106 5.35 0.36 -8.86
C THR A 106 4.97 -0.07 -7.44
N GLU A 107 5.35 0.71 -6.45
CA GLU A 107 5.07 0.41 -5.04
C GLU A 107 3.56 0.37 -4.77
N GLN A 108 2.82 1.35 -5.30
CA GLN A 108 1.36 1.39 -5.18
C GLN A 108 0.68 0.23 -5.91
N ALA A 109 1.19 -0.18 -7.07
CA ALA A 109 0.63 -1.32 -7.81
C ALA A 109 0.73 -2.63 -6.99
N VAL A 110 1.86 -2.87 -6.32
CA VAL A 110 2.04 -4.02 -5.41
C VAL A 110 1.11 -3.91 -4.20
N PHE A 111 0.98 -2.72 -3.63
CA PHE A 111 0.07 -2.47 -2.52
C PHE A 111 -1.40 -2.73 -2.89
N ASN A 112 -1.80 -2.36 -4.11
CA ASN A 112 -3.14 -2.64 -4.64
C ASN A 112 -3.42 -4.14 -4.77
N GLN A 113 -2.44 -4.94 -5.24
CA GLN A 113 -2.54 -6.40 -5.29
C GLN A 113 -2.76 -6.99 -3.89
N PHE A 114 -1.97 -6.56 -2.92
CA PHE A 114 -2.11 -7.00 -1.53
C PHE A 114 -3.46 -6.61 -0.94
N ASN A 115 -3.90 -5.36 -1.13
CA ASN A 115 -5.19 -4.89 -0.65
C ASN A 115 -6.37 -5.63 -1.29
N ALA A 116 -6.28 -5.98 -2.58
CA ALA A 116 -7.29 -6.80 -3.25
C ALA A 116 -7.39 -8.19 -2.60
N LEU A 117 -6.25 -8.83 -2.32
CA LEU A 117 -6.18 -10.10 -1.61
C LEU A 117 -6.80 -10.00 -0.21
N GLN A 118 -6.50 -8.94 0.55
CA GLN A 118 -7.07 -8.71 1.89
C GLN A 118 -8.60 -8.49 1.85
N ARG A 119 -9.10 -7.75 0.87
CA ARG A 119 -10.56 -7.57 0.69
C ARG A 119 -11.26 -8.88 0.37
N GLU A 120 -10.69 -9.71 -0.51
CA GLU A 120 -11.20 -11.05 -0.80
C GLU A 120 -11.21 -11.92 0.46
N ALA A 121 -10.11 -11.91 1.21
CA ALA A 121 -9.98 -12.65 2.45
C ALA A 121 -11.07 -12.26 3.46
N LYS A 122 -11.30 -10.95 3.64
CA LYS A 122 -12.34 -10.44 4.54
C LYS A 122 -13.74 -10.87 4.12
N LYS A 123 -14.09 -10.74 2.82
CA LYS A 123 -15.39 -11.17 2.28
C LYS A 123 -15.63 -12.68 2.53
N GLN A 124 -14.63 -13.50 2.23
CA GLN A 124 -14.74 -14.95 2.41
C GLN A 124 -14.78 -15.36 3.88
N GLN A 125 -14.02 -14.72 4.75
CA GLN A 125 -14.06 -14.95 6.19
C GLN A 125 -15.44 -14.62 6.77
N GLN A 126 -16.03 -13.50 6.40
CA GLN A 126 -17.38 -13.11 6.83
C GLN A 126 -18.42 -14.14 6.39
N LYS A 127 -18.32 -14.65 5.14
CA LYS A 127 -19.19 -15.69 4.62
C LYS A 127 -19.04 -16.99 5.44
N LEU A 128 -17.80 -17.46 5.64
CA LEU A 128 -17.53 -18.65 6.44
C LEU A 128 -18.06 -18.54 7.87
N GLN A 129 -17.91 -17.36 8.51
CA GLN A 129 -18.45 -17.12 9.85
C GLN A 129 -19.97 -17.20 9.87
N SER A 130 -20.66 -16.60 8.89
CA SER A 130 -22.12 -16.68 8.76
C SER A 130 -22.61 -18.11 8.53
N ASP A 131 -21.97 -18.81 7.59
CA ASP A 131 -22.30 -20.21 7.27
C ASP A 131 -22.06 -21.14 8.46
N MET A 132 -20.98 -20.93 9.22
CA MET A 132 -20.64 -21.67 10.43
C MET A 132 -21.68 -21.44 11.52
N LYS A 133 -22.08 -20.19 11.74
CA LYS A 133 -23.14 -19.84 12.70
C LYS A 133 -24.45 -20.61 12.40
N THR A 134 -24.90 -20.56 11.13
CA THR A 134 -26.10 -21.30 10.69
C THR A 134 -25.95 -22.80 10.89
N ALA A 135 -24.78 -23.38 10.57
CA ALA A 135 -24.56 -24.82 10.76
C ALA A 135 -24.61 -25.24 12.24
N TYR A 136 -24.20 -24.40 13.18
CA TYR A 136 -24.32 -24.62 14.62
C TYR A 136 -25.77 -24.48 15.08
N GLU A 137 -26.51 -23.47 14.62
CA GLU A 137 -27.94 -23.26 14.95
C GLU A 137 -28.79 -24.47 14.49
N ASP A 138 -28.47 -25.03 13.30
CA ASP A 138 -29.13 -26.22 12.75
C ASP A 138 -28.64 -27.55 13.38
N ALA A 139 -27.73 -27.52 14.35
CA ALA A 139 -27.07 -28.68 14.93
C ALA A 139 -26.46 -29.64 13.88
N ASN A 140 -26.05 -29.12 12.72
CA ASN A 140 -25.54 -29.89 11.59
C ASN A 140 -24.01 -30.07 11.66
N GLN A 141 -23.60 -31.10 12.42
CA GLN A 141 -22.17 -31.37 12.64
C GLN A 141 -21.40 -31.69 11.36
N MET A 142 -22.02 -32.36 10.38
CA MET A 142 -21.37 -32.64 9.10
C MET A 142 -21.05 -31.34 8.34
N ARG A 143 -21.96 -30.36 8.35
CA ARG A 143 -21.75 -29.04 7.74
C ARG A 143 -20.68 -28.28 8.49
N VAL A 144 -20.64 -28.29 9.82
CA VAL A 144 -19.58 -27.67 10.64
C VAL A 144 -18.19 -28.21 10.24
N GLN A 145 -18.07 -29.55 10.15
CA GLN A 145 -16.80 -30.18 9.76
C GLN A 145 -16.38 -29.81 8.34
N ALA A 146 -17.31 -29.80 7.38
CA ALA A 146 -17.04 -29.39 6.00
C ALA A 146 -16.57 -27.94 5.93
N LEU A 147 -17.24 -27.02 6.64
CA LEU A 147 -16.86 -25.60 6.69
C LEU A 147 -15.50 -25.38 7.36
N SER A 148 -15.17 -26.16 8.40
CA SER A 148 -13.84 -26.12 9.02
C SER A 148 -12.74 -26.52 8.04
N GLY A 149 -12.97 -27.56 7.24
CA GLY A 149 -12.06 -27.96 6.18
C GLY A 149 -11.90 -26.88 5.09
N GLN A 150 -13.01 -26.24 4.71
CA GLN A 150 -12.98 -25.11 3.76
C GLN A 150 -12.19 -23.92 4.33
N ALA A 151 -12.38 -23.56 5.60
CA ALA A 151 -11.65 -22.49 6.25
C ALA A 151 -10.14 -22.76 6.25
N GLN A 152 -9.72 -23.98 6.58
CA GLN A 152 -8.31 -24.36 6.57
C GLN A 152 -7.70 -24.26 5.16
N LYS A 153 -8.38 -24.79 4.14
CA LYS A 153 -7.92 -24.69 2.76
C LYS A 153 -7.83 -23.25 2.29
N PHE A 154 -8.82 -22.43 2.64
CA PHE A 154 -8.82 -21.01 2.31
C PHE A 154 -7.63 -20.27 2.94
N MET A 155 -7.32 -20.53 4.22
CA MET A 155 -6.15 -19.93 4.89
C MET A 155 -4.84 -20.31 4.20
N GLN A 156 -4.68 -21.58 3.81
CA GLN A 156 -3.51 -22.03 3.05
C GLN A 156 -3.37 -21.35 1.69
N ASP A 157 -4.49 -21.20 0.96
CA ASP A 157 -4.50 -20.52 -0.33
C ASP A 157 -4.14 -19.04 -0.19
N MET A 158 -4.70 -18.35 0.80
CA MET A 158 -4.36 -16.95 1.09
C MET A 158 -2.89 -16.77 1.43
N GLN A 159 -2.33 -17.64 2.28
CA GLN A 159 -0.91 -17.62 2.62
C GLN A 159 -0.02 -17.83 1.39
N LYS A 160 -0.38 -18.78 0.53
CA LYS A 160 0.36 -19.04 -0.72
C LYS A 160 0.35 -17.83 -1.64
N ARG A 161 -0.82 -17.25 -1.92
CA ARG A 161 -0.97 -16.07 -2.79
C ARG A 161 -0.23 -14.85 -2.24
N GLN A 162 -0.23 -14.67 -0.93
CA GLN A 162 0.53 -13.62 -0.27
C GLN A 162 2.04 -13.81 -0.44
N THR A 163 2.52 -15.04 -0.28
CA THR A 163 3.93 -15.41 -0.51
C THR A 163 4.32 -15.16 -1.98
N GLU A 164 3.43 -15.44 -2.93
CA GLU A 164 3.63 -15.16 -4.35
C GLU A 164 3.78 -13.66 -4.62
N ILE A 165 2.91 -12.81 -4.04
CA ILE A 165 3.03 -11.35 -4.15
C ILE A 165 4.40 -10.87 -3.66
N VAL A 166 4.86 -11.33 -2.49
CA VAL A 166 6.17 -10.97 -1.93
C VAL A 166 7.29 -11.42 -2.85
N LYS A 167 7.25 -12.66 -3.33
CA LYS A 167 8.28 -13.24 -4.20
C LYS A 167 8.40 -12.53 -5.54
N GLU A 168 7.28 -12.22 -6.18
CA GLU A 168 7.25 -11.54 -7.48
C GLU A 168 7.73 -10.08 -7.39
N ASN A 169 7.61 -9.47 -6.21
CA ASN A 169 7.94 -8.07 -5.95
C ASN A 169 9.06 -7.91 -4.92
N ALA A 170 9.98 -8.88 -4.84
CA ALA A 170 10.96 -9.04 -3.77
C ALA A 170 11.86 -7.81 -3.50
N ASN A 171 12.05 -6.93 -4.48
CA ASN A 171 12.90 -5.74 -4.35
C ASN A 171 12.13 -4.44 -4.03
N THR A 172 10.80 -4.52 -3.84
CA THR A 172 9.99 -3.34 -3.52
C THR A 172 9.93 -3.10 -2.01
N SER A 173 9.85 -1.85 -1.58
CA SER A 173 9.58 -1.48 -0.18
C SER A 173 8.21 -1.99 0.27
N THR A 174 7.26 -2.08 -0.65
CA THR A 174 5.93 -2.66 -0.38
C THR A 174 6.01 -4.14 -0.02
N ALA A 175 6.87 -4.94 -0.66
CA ALA A 175 7.07 -6.34 -0.27
C ALA A 175 7.61 -6.44 1.17
N ALA A 176 8.56 -5.59 1.56
CA ALA A 176 9.06 -5.51 2.92
C ALA A 176 7.95 -5.11 3.91
N TYR A 177 7.13 -4.12 3.57
CA TYR A 177 5.96 -3.72 4.36
C TYR A 177 4.96 -4.88 4.54
N ILE A 178 4.69 -5.65 3.49
CA ILE A 178 3.81 -6.82 3.56
C ILE A 178 4.38 -7.87 4.53
N VAL A 179 5.68 -8.18 4.41
CA VAL A 179 6.37 -9.12 5.32
C VAL A 179 6.27 -8.66 6.77
N LEU A 180 6.54 -7.38 7.03
CA LEU A 180 6.44 -6.81 8.39
C LEU A 180 5.00 -6.93 8.93
N THR A 181 4.01 -6.50 8.14
CA THR A 181 2.60 -6.50 8.55
C THR A 181 2.08 -7.91 8.84
N CYS A 182 2.46 -8.89 8.01
CA CYS A 182 2.06 -10.28 8.17
C CYS A 182 2.84 -10.98 9.30
N GLY A 183 4.09 -10.61 9.48
CA GLY A 183 4.97 -11.17 10.50
C GLY A 183 4.52 -10.87 11.93
N LEU A 184 3.80 -9.76 12.15
CA LEU A 184 3.28 -9.41 13.48
C LEU A 184 2.31 -10.46 14.06
N GLN A 185 1.72 -11.32 13.22
CA GLN A 185 0.75 -12.34 13.62
C GLN A 185 1.17 -13.76 13.25
N ALA A 186 2.32 -13.91 12.59
CA ALA A 186 2.81 -15.19 12.10
C ALA A 186 3.80 -15.84 13.08
N PRO A 187 3.95 -17.18 13.06
CA PRO A 187 5.08 -17.87 13.70
C PRO A 187 6.42 -17.35 13.16
N VAL A 188 7.45 -17.37 14.01
CA VAL A 188 8.79 -16.85 13.68
C VAL A 188 9.37 -17.53 12.44
N GLU A 189 9.13 -18.83 12.29
CA GLU A 189 9.59 -19.63 11.14
C GLU A 189 9.00 -19.11 9.83
N GLN A 190 7.71 -18.79 9.83
CA GLN A 190 7.03 -18.24 8.65
C GLN A 190 7.52 -16.82 8.33
N LEU A 191 7.73 -15.98 9.35
CA LEU A 191 8.31 -14.66 9.17
C LEU A 191 9.72 -14.77 8.54
N GLN A 192 10.54 -15.70 9.01
CA GLN A 192 11.87 -15.93 8.48
C GLN A 192 11.84 -16.39 7.01
N GLU A 193 10.89 -17.26 6.65
CA GLU A 193 10.71 -17.70 5.26
C GLU A 193 10.35 -16.51 4.36
N LEU A 194 9.38 -15.68 4.76
CA LEU A 194 8.98 -14.48 4.00
C LEU A 194 10.13 -13.47 3.89
N TYR A 195 10.85 -13.22 4.99
CA TYR A 195 11.99 -12.32 4.99
C TYR A 195 13.11 -12.78 4.04
N ASN A 196 13.37 -14.09 3.96
CA ASN A 196 14.37 -14.65 3.06
C ASN A 196 14.00 -14.48 1.58
N LEU A 197 12.74 -14.26 1.25
CA LEU A 197 12.30 -13.97 -0.12
C LEU A 197 12.62 -12.54 -0.56
N LEU A 198 12.81 -11.61 0.41
CA LEU A 198 13.10 -10.21 0.09
C LEU A 198 14.51 -10.08 -0.53
N GLY A 199 14.60 -9.21 -1.53
CA GLY A 199 15.87 -8.78 -2.09
C GLY A 199 16.58 -7.75 -1.19
N GLU A 200 17.85 -7.48 -1.46
CA GLU A 200 18.66 -6.60 -0.62
C GLU A 200 18.11 -5.17 -0.51
N GLN A 201 17.51 -4.64 -1.58
CA GLN A 201 16.90 -3.31 -1.55
C GLN A 201 15.71 -3.26 -0.58
N ALA A 202 14.83 -4.25 -0.63
CA ALA A 202 13.69 -4.32 0.27
C ALA A 202 14.10 -4.54 1.74
N LYS A 203 15.13 -5.35 1.99
CA LYS A 203 15.68 -5.57 3.34
C LYS A 203 16.27 -4.30 3.96
N SER A 204 16.78 -3.38 3.14
CA SER A 204 17.35 -2.12 3.63
C SER A 204 16.29 -1.06 3.97
N SER A 205 15.03 -1.27 3.58
CA SER A 205 13.91 -0.36 3.85
C SER A 205 13.08 -0.74 5.10
N VAL A 206 13.52 -1.77 5.87
CA VAL A 206 12.83 -2.29 7.07
C VAL A 206 13.53 -1.85 8.35
#